data_bb80d23371781b25e8313b3da2d2d278
#
_entry.id   bb80d23371781b25e8313b3da2d2d278
#
_cell.length_a   1.000
_cell.length_b   1.000
_cell.length_c   1.000
_cell.angle_alpha   90.00
_cell.angle_beta   90.00
_cell.angle_gamma   90.00
#
_symmetry.space_group_name_H-M   'P 1'
#
loop_
_entity.id
_entity.type
_entity.pdbx_description
1 polymer ?
#
loop_
_entity_poly.entity_id
_entity_poly.type
_entity_poly.pdbx_seq_one_letter_code
_entity_poly.pdbx_strand_id
1 'polypeptide(L)'
;MKEEVAKVSLYSNALMVATSVHHVYGAVIYNTPWRLHILMVSIPVIIFTLVGNYFLTKREFVWKNLLLLLYWSIILIFSVMLIGGYEGVYNHALKNVFYFFGASETVLATMFPPSIYVMPNNFLFEFTGVMQAVIFVPLLIQMAKLSRKLKGTILALLG
;
A
#
# COMPACT_ATOMS: atom_id res chain seq x y z
N MET A 1 11.88 15.14 -10.01
CA MET A 1 11.21 15.13 -8.71
C MET A 1 9.69 15.33 -8.80
N LYS A 2 9.17 16.34 -9.51
CA LYS A 2 7.71 16.54 -9.66
C LYS A 2 7.01 15.33 -10.31
N GLU A 3 7.61 14.75 -11.33
CA GLU A 3 7.08 13.57 -12.01
C GLU A 3 7.02 12.33 -11.10
N GLU A 4 8.08 12.09 -10.31
CA GLU A 4 8.12 10.97 -9.38
C GLU A 4 7.08 11.14 -8.26
N VAL A 5 6.92 12.35 -7.73
CA VAL A 5 5.87 12.64 -6.73
C VAL A 5 4.49 12.37 -7.30
N ALA A 6 4.21 12.81 -8.54
CA ALA A 6 2.94 12.55 -9.20
C ALA A 6 2.67 11.05 -9.44
N LYS A 7 3.69 10.29 -9.89
CA LYS A 7 3.58 8.84 -10.11
C LYS A 7 3.41 8.10 -8.79
N VAL A 8 4.14 8.48 -7.75
CA VAL A 8 3.97 7.92 -6.39
C VAL A 8 2.56 8.17 -5.88
N SER A 9 2.02 9.41 -6.04
CA SER A 9 0.63 9.72 -5.70
C SER A 9 -0.36 8.82 -6.44
N LEU A 10 -0.18 8.66 -7.74
CA LEU A 10 -1.07 7.84 -8.58
C LEU A 10 -1.14 6.40 -8.08
N TYR A 11 0.00 5.72 -7.93
CA TYR A 11 0.04 4.33 -7.53
C TYR A 11 -0.34 4.11 -6.07
N SER A 12 0.03 5.04 -5.18
CA SER A 12 -0.41 5.01 -3.77
C SER A 12 -1.93 5.11 -3.67
N ASN A 13 -2.55 6.06 -4.38
CA ASN A 13 -3.99 6.23 -4.36
C ASN A 13 -4.71 5.04 -5.02
N ALA A 14 -4.20 4.52 -6.14
CA ALA A 14 -4.74 3.31 -6.75
C ALA A 14 -4.73 2.12 -5.77
N LEU A 15 -3.62 1.94 -5.03
CA LEU A 15 -3.49 0.89 -4.02
C LEU A 15 -4.46 1.10 -2.85
N MET A 16 -4.60 2.34 -2.35
CA MET A 16 -5.52 2.67 -1.26
C MET A 16 -6.99 2.48 -1.66
N VAL A 17 -7.36 2.80 -2.91
CA VAL A 17 -8.70 2.51 -3.43
C VAL A 17 -8.91 1.00 -3.58
N ALA A 18 -7.94 0.28 -4.14
CA ALA A 18 -8.03 -1.17 -4.30
C ALA A 18 -8.22 -1.89 -2.96
N THR A 19 -7.43 -1.52 -1.93
CA THR A 19 -7.59 -2.12 -0.59
C THR A 19 -8.94 -1.75 0.05
N SER A 20 -9.42 -0.51 -0.14
CA SER A 20 -10.74 -0.09 0.35
C SER A 20 -11.87 -0.95 -0.25
N VAL A 21 -11.86 -1.12 -1.56
CA VAL A 21 -12.85 -1.96 -2.26
C VAL A 21 -12.77 -3.41 -1.80
N HIS A 22 -11.56 -3.96 -1.68
CA HIS A 22 -11.31 -5.33 -1.21
C HIS A 22 -11.87 -5.55 0.20
N HIS A 23 -11.57 -4.67 1.13
CA HIS A 23 -12.03 -4.79 2.52
C HIS A 23 -13.54 -4.57 2.68
N VAL A 24 -14.13 -3.62 1.95
CA VAL A 24 -15.59 -3.43 1.93
C VAL A 24 -16.27 -4.68 1.38
N TYR A 25 -15.77 -5.23 0.27
CA TYR A 25 -16.29 -6.48 -0.27
C TYR A 25 -16.14 -7.63 0.74
N GLY A 26 -14.98 -7.80 1.35
CA GLY A 26 -14.76 -8.82 2.38
C GLY A 26 -15.65 -8.65 3.62
N ALA A 27 -15.90 -7.40 4.05
CA ALA A 27 -16.82 -7.12 5.16
C ALA A 27 -18.25 -7.64 4.87
N VAL A 28 -18.69 -7.49 3.63
CA VAL A 28 -20.03 -7.94 3.20
C VAL A 28 -20.09 -9.46 3.09
N ILE A 29 -19.19 -10.09 2.31
CA ILE A 29 -19.30 -11.53 2.01
C ILE A 29 -19.01 -12.44 3.22
N TYR A 30 -18.15 -11.97 4.14
CA TYR A 30 -17.79 -12.72 5.36
C TYR A 30 -18.55 -12.26 6.61
N ASN A 31 -19.46 -11.28 6.48
CA ASN A 31 -20.16 -10.66 7.62
C ASN A 31 -19.18 -10.20 8.71
N THR A 32 -18.11 -9.50 8.31
CA THR A 32 -17.03 -9.06 9.20
C THR A 32 -16.88 -7.52 9.16
N PRO A 33 -17.79 -6.75 9.80
CA PRO A 33 -17.79 -5.27 9.74
C PRO A 33 -16.49 -4.62 10.20
N TRP A 34 -15.73 -5.30 11.07
CA TRP A 34 -14.44 -4.80 11.53
C TRP A 34 -13.44 -4.54 10.39
N ARG A 35 -13.58 -5.22 9.23
CA ARG A 35 -12.73 -4.97 8.05
C ARG A 35 -12.85 -3.54 7.52
N LEU A 36 -13.93 -2.82 7.84
CA LEU A 36 -14.12 -1.43 7.44
C LEU A 36 -13.14 -0.45 8.11
N HIS A 37 -12.40 -0.89 9.16
CA HIS A 37 -11.36 -0.07 9.78
C HIS A 37 -10.30 0.42 8.77
N ILE A 38 -10.10 -0.31 7.67
CA ILE A 38 -9.14 0.10 6.63
C ILE A 38 -9.49 1.47 6.02
N LEU A 39 -10.77 1.84 5.99
CA LEU A 39 -11.21 3.13 5.48
C LEU A 39 -10.68 4.29 6.35
N MET A 40 -10.45 4.04 7.65
CA MET A 40 -9.86 5.02 8.57
C MET A 40 -8.37 5.27 8.27
N VAL A 41 -7.73 4.38 7.53
CA VAL A 41 -6.34 4.52 7.05
C VAL A 41 -6.33 5.02 5.61
N SER A 42 -7.08 4.37 4.72
CA SER A 42 -7.00 4.65 3.28
C SER A 42 -7.51 6.06 2.92
N ILE A 43 -8.62 6.51 3.52
CA ILE A 43 -9.18 7.83 3.22
C ILE A 43 -8.21 8.97 3.61
N PRO A 44 -7.67 9.03 4.84
CA PRO A 44 -6.67 10.04 5.19
C PRO A 44 -5.41 9.98 4.32
N VAL A 45 -4.91 8.78 3.98
CA VAL A 45 -3.73 8.64 3.11
C VAL A 45 -4.02 9.15 1.70
N ILE A 46 -5.19 8.86 1.13
CA ILE A 46 -5.61 9.39 -0.18
C ILE A 46 -5.64 10.93 -0.15
N ILE A 47 -6.33 11.51 0.84
CA ILE A 47 -6.41 12.98 0.98
C ILE A 47 -5.02 13.58 1.12
N PHE A 48 -4.20 13.03 2.01
CA PHE A 48 -2.84 13.51 2.25
C PHE A 48 -1.97 13.43 0.99
N THR A 49 -2.04 12.33 0.24
CA THR A 49 -1.25 12.15 -0.98
C THR A 49 -1.69 13.08 -2.11
N LEU A 50 -2.99 13.33 -2.26
CA LEU A 50 -3.51 14.28 -3.26
C LEU A 50 -3.10 15.72 -2.91
N VAL A 51 -3.30 16.14 -1.67
CA VAL A 51 -2.93 17.48 -1.18
C VAL A 51 -1.41 17.67 -1.24
N GLY A 52 -0.63 16.68 -0.75
CA GLY A 52 0.82 16.69 -0.79
C GLY A 52 1.36 16.77 -2.22
N ASN A 53 0.80 15.98 -3.14
CA ASN A 53 1.16 16.05 -4.57
C ASN A 53 0.93 17.46 -5.15
N TYR A 54 -0.21 18.06 -4.85
CA TYR A 54 -0.51 19.43 -5.31
C TYR A 54 0.55 20.43 -4.82
N PHE A 55 0.82 20.47 -3.52
CA PHE A 55 1.80 21.40 -2.95
C PHE A 55 3.22 21.12 -3.45
N LEU A 56 3.67 19.87 -3.47
CA LEU A 56 5.02 19.48 -3.88
C LEU A 56 5.29 19.73 -5.38
N THR A 57 4.27 19.68 -6.24
CA THR A 57 4.44 19.83 -7.69
C THR A 57 4.13 21.23 -8.20
N LYS A 58 3.20 21.97 -7.56
CA LYS A 58 2.66 23.26 -8.08
C LYS A 58 3.09 24.47 -7.28
N ARG A 59 3.63 24.32 -6.07
CA ARG A 59 3.98 25.42 -5.18
C ARG A 59 5.45 25.38 -4.78
N GLU A 60 6.02 26.57 -4.51
CA GLU A 60 7.31 26.73 -3.85
C GLU A 60 7.08 27.39 -2.48
N PHE A 61 7.67 26.85 -1.43
CA PHE A 61 7.51 27.34 -0.06
C PHE A 61 8.66 26.83 0.84
N VAL A 62 8.89 27.50 1.96
CA VAL A 62 10.05 27.24 2.85
C VAL A 62 10.08 25.79 3.37
N TRP A 63 8.95 25.22 3.72
CA TRP A 63 8.85 23.88 4.33
C TRP A 63 8.69 22.73 3.32
N LYS A 64 8.99 22.97 2.03
CA LYS A 64 8.81 21.99 0.96
C LYS A 64 9.56 20.69 1.19
N ASN A 65 10.80 20.75 1.67
CA ASN A 65 11.60 19.56 1.96
C ASN A 65 11.05 18.76 3.15
N LEU A 66 10.53 19.42 4.16
CA LEU A 66 9.86 18.75 5.29
C LEU A 66 8.58 18.06 4.82
N LEU A 67 7.75 18.75 4.01
CA LEU A 67 6.57 18.12 3.43
C LEU A 67 6.94 16.93 2.55
N LEU A 68 8.01 17.01 1.77
CA LEU A 68 8.47 15.90 0.93
C LEU A 68 8.90 14.69 1.78
N LEU A 69 9.60 14.92 2.89
CA LEU A 69 9.99 13.88 3.83
C LEU A 69 8.77 13.22 4.47
N LEU A 70 7.81 14.01 4.95
CA LEU A 70 6.55 13.50 5.52
C LEU A 70 5.73 12.71 4.48
N TYR A 71 5.64 13.25 3.27
CA TYR A 71 4.97 12.60 2.14
C TYR A 71 5.58 11.23 1.85
N TRP A 72 6.90 11.16 1.72
CA TRP A 72 7.63 9.92 1.51
C TRP A 72 7.41 8.92 2.66
N SER A 73 7.52 9.37 3.92
CA SER A 73 7.37 8.51 5.09
C SER A 73 5.97 7.93 5.23
N ILE A 74 4.92 8.73 5.03
CA ILE A 74 3.53 8.27 5.12
C ILE A 74 3.24 7.23 4.03
N ILE A 75 3.68 7.46 2.79
CA ILE A 75 3.48 6.49 1.72
C ILE A 75 4.30 5.22 1.97
N LEU A 76 5.53 5.34 2.47
CA LEU A 76 6.35 4.18 2.82
C LEU A 76 5.65 3.31 3.87
N ILE A 77 5.17 3.90 4.95
CA ILE A 77 4.56 3.15 6.06
C ILE A 77 3.22 2.54 5.64
N PHE A 78 2.31 3.36 5.14
CA PHE A 78 0.94 2.91 4.91
C PHE A 78 0.76 2.22 3.56
N SER A 79 1.25 2.83 2.46
CA SER A 79 0.99 2.25 1.13
C SER A 79 1.97 1.13 0.79
N VAL A 80 3.27 1.32 1.08
CA VAL A 80 4.29 0.33 0.71
C VAL A 80 4.33 -0.82 1.72
N MET A 81 4.56 -0.54 3.00
CA MET A 81 4.75 -1.60 3.99
C MET A 81 3.44 -2.27 4.40
N LEU A 82 2.44 -1.48 4.81
CA LEU A 82 1.20 -2.02 5.37
C LEU A 82 0.32 -2.63 4.28
N ILE A 83 -0.01 -1.88 3.23
CA ILE A 83 -0.95 -2.37 2.21
C ILE A 83 -0.25 -3.18 1.14
N GLY A 84 0.78 -2.65 0.49
CA GLY A 84 1.46 -3.37 -0.60
C GLY A 84 2.18 -4.62 -0.13
N GLY A 85 3.07 -4.47 0.87
CA GLY A 85 3.90 -5.57 1.37
C GLY A 85 3.12 -6.55 2.23
N TYR A 86 2.46 -6.08 3.27
CA TYR A 86 1.79 -6.98 4.20
C TYR A 86 0.45 -7.48 3.64
N GLU A 87 -0.47 -6.61 3.27
CA GLU A 87 -1.80 -7.02 2.82
C GLU A 87 -1.75 -7.68 1.43
N GLY A 88 -1.18 -7.00 0.43
CA GLY A 88 -1.15 -7.50 -0.94
C GLY A 88 -0.22 -8.70 -1.14
N VAL A 89 1.06 -8.55 -0.75
CA VAL A 89 2.06 -9.62 -0.99
C VAL A 89 1.90 -10.75 0.02
N TYR A 90 1.95 -10.48 1.33
CA TYR A 90 1.93 -11.55 2.34
C TYR A 90 0.55 -12.18 2.48
N ASN A 91 -0.50 -11.40 2.77
CA ASN A 91 -1.83 -11.92 3.06
C ASN A 91 -2.55 -12.53 1.85
N HIS A 92 -2.27 -12.04 0.64
CA HIS A 92 -2.94 -12.53 -0.55
C HIS A 92 -2.00 -13.27 -1.50
N ALA A 93 -0.98 -12.64 -2.07
CA ALA A 93 -0.17 -13.29 -3.09
C ALA A 93 0.55 -14.53 -2.52
N LEU A 94 1.26 -14.39 -1.40
CA LEU A 94 2.02 -15.50 -0.79
C LEU A 94 1.08 -16.59 -0.25
N LYS A 95 0.02 -16.22 0.48
CA LYS A 95 -0.98 -17.17 0.97
C LYS A 95 -1.58 -18.01 -0.16
N ASN A 96 -2.00 -17.37 -1.26
CA ASN A 96 -2.55 -18.08 -2.43
C ASN A 96 -1.51 -19.02 -3.07
N VAL A 97 -0.25 -18.58 -3.20
CA VAL A 97 0.83 -19.44 -3.70
C VAL A 97 0.97 -20.69 -2.83
N PHE A 98 1.13 -20.55 -1.52
CA PHE A 98 1.25 -21.70 -0.62
C PHE A 98 0.03 -22.63 -0.69
N TYR A 99 -1.18 -22.06 -0.68
CA TYR A 99 -2.41 -22.83 -0.72
C TYR A 99 -2.58 -23.64 -2.02
N PHE A 100 -2.43 -23.00 -3.19
CA PHE A 100 -2.65 -23.65 -4.48
C PHE A 100 -1.50 -24.56 -4.92
N PHE A 101 -0.27 -24.35 -4.39
CA PHE A 101 0.86 -25.26 -4.62
C PHE A 101 0.93 -26.43 -3.61
N GLY A 102 -0.10 -26.60 -2.77
CA GLY A 102 -0.25 -27.77 -1.92
C GLY A 102 0.67 -27.78 -0.68
N ALA A 103 0.97 -26.63 -0.10
CA ALA A 103 1.65 -26.58 1.19
C ALA A 103 0.86 -27.34 2.25
N SER A 104 1.56 -28.01 3.18
CA SER A 104 0.91 -28.79 4.24
C SER A 104 0.04 -27.91 5.14
N GLU A 105 -1.02 -28.49 5.72
CA GLU A 105 -1.90 -27.80 6.67
C GLU A 105 -1.13 -27.18 7.84
N THR A 106 -0.05 -27.86 8.31
CA THR A 106 0.81 -27.34 9.38
C THR A 106 1.51 -26.06 8.96
N VAL A 107 2.06 -25.99 7.73
CA VAL A 107 2.70 -24.79 7.19
C VAL A 107 1.69 -23.68 7.04
N LEU A 108 0.53 -23.96 6.45
CA LEU A 108 -0.54 -22.97 6.28
C LEU A 108 -1.03 -22.42 7.62
N ALA A 109 -1.29 -23.29 8.60
CA ALA A 109 -1.75 -22.86 9.92
C ALA A 109 -0.68 -22.06 10.71
N THR A 110 0.60 -22.34 10.47
CA THR A 110 1.71 -21.61 11.10
C THR A 110 1.88 -20.21 10.49
N MET A 111 1.86 -20.10 9.16
CA MET A 111 2.07 -18.83 8.47
C MET A 111 0.80 -17.97 8.42
N PHE A 112 -0.36 -18.62 8.31
CA PHE A 112 -1.67 -17.97 8.15
C PHE A 112 -2.68 -18.55 9.16
N PRO A 113 -2.55 -18.23 10.46
CA PRO A 113 -3.41 -18.79 11.50
C PRO A 113 -4.91 -18.57 11.22
N PRO A 114 -5.76 -19.61 11.34
CA PRO A 114 -7.20 -19.54 10.99
C PRO A 114 -7.99 -18.50 11.77
N SER A 115 -7.52 -18.10 12.95
CA SER A 115 -8.13 -17.03 13.74
C SER A 115 -8.02 -15.64 13.10
N ILE A 116 -7.08 -15.44 12.18
CA ILE A 116 -6.78 -14.16 11.55
C ILE A 116 -7.04 -14.24 10.04
N TYR A 117 -6.69 -15.36 9.42
CA TYR A 117 -6.71 -15.53 7.97
C TYR A 117 -7.81 -16.50 7.53
N VAL A 118 -8.50 -16.14 6.45
CA VAL A 118 -9.40 -17.04 5.73
C VAL A 118 -8.64 -17.65 4.57
N MET A 119 -8.67 -19.00 4.45
CA MET A 119 -8.09 -19.67 3.28
C MET A 119 -8.90 -19.33 2.02
N PRO A 120 -8.25 -19.38 0.83
CA PRO A 120 -8.89 -19.00 -0.42
C PRO A 120 -10.19 -19.78 -0.67
N ASN A 121 -11.32 -19.08 -0.64
CA ASN A 121 -12.66 -19.66 -0.81
C ASN A 121 -13.60 -18.79 -1.67
N ASN A 122 -13.16 -17.57 -2.02
CA ASN A 122 -13.93 -16.67 -2.88
C ASN A 122 -13.00 -16.05 -3.92
N PHE A 123 -13.24 -16.35 -5.19
CA PHE A 123 -12.37 -15.90 -6.29
C PHE A 123 -12.22 -14.38 -6.36
N LEU A 124 -13.32 -13.62 -6.24
CA LEU A 124 -13.26 -12.16 -6.37
C LEU A 124 -12.52 -11.53 -5.19
N PHE A 125 -12.69 -12.09 -3.99
CA PHE A 125 -11.96 -11.64 -2.82
C PHE A 125 -10.44 -11.86 -2.99
N GLU A 126 -10.03 -13.06 -3.38
CA GLU A 126 -8.60 -13.33 -3.58
C GLU A 126 -8.02 -12.55 -4.78
N PHE A 127 -8.79 -12.42 -5.87
CA PHE A 127 -8.37 -11.63 -7.03
C PHE A 127 -8.11 -10.16 -6.67
N THR A 128 -9.03 -9.51 -5.95
CA THR A 128 -8.87 -8.11 -5.52
C THR A 128 -7.75 -7.95 -4.50
N GLY A 129 -7.49 -8.96 -3.68
CA GLY A 129 -6.34 -9.01 -2.77
C GLY A 129 -5.01 -9.09 -3.53
N VAL A 130 -4.89 -10.02 -4.48
CA VAL A 130 -3.68 -10.17 -5.31
C VAL A 130 -3.44 -8.93 -6.19
N MET A 131 -4.47 -8.25 -6.68
CA MET A 131 -4.33 -7.00 -7.43
C MET A 131 -3.63 -5.90 -6.63
N GLN A 132 -3.71 -5.91 -5.29
CA GLN A 132 -2.93 -5.00 -4.45
C GLN A 132 -1.42 -5.26 -4.60
N ALA A 133 -1.00 -6.54 -4.63
CA ALA A 133 0.40 -6.89 -4.88
C ALA A 133 0.87 -6.47 -6.29
N VAL A 134 0.00 -6.54 -7.29
CA VAL A 134 0.31 -6.09 -8.66
C VAL A 134 0.51 -4.57 -8.69
N ILE A 135 -0.37 -3.79 -8.05
CA ILE A 135 -0.26 -2.32 -7.98
C ILE A 135 0.95 -1.89 -7.12
N PHE A 136 1.31 -2.69 -6.13
CA PHE A 136 2.46 -2.44 -5.27
C PHE A 136 3.79 -2.39 -6.03
N VAL A 137 3.98 -3.22 -7.05
CA VAL A 137 5.24 -3.27 -7.82
C VAL A 137 5.61 -1.92 -8.46
N PRO A 138 4.76 -1.27 -9.26
CA PRO A 138 5.06 0.05 -9.80
C PRO A 138 5.18 1.13 -8.71
N LEU A 139 4.41 1.04 -7.61
CA LEU A 139 4.58 1.94 -6.46
C LEU A 139 5.99 1.83 -5.87
N LEU A 140 6.46 0.62 -5.60
CA LEU A 140 7.79 0.36 -5.04
C LEU A 140 8.90 0.91 -5.96
N ILE A 141 8.78 0.72 -7.27
CA ILE A 141 9.72 1.27 -8.24
C ILE A 141 9.76 2.81 -8.18
N GLN A 142 8.60 3.47 -8.14
CA GLN A 142 8.55 4.93 -8.07
C GLN A 142 9.03 5.47 -6.72
N MET A 143 8.73 4.78 -5.62
CA MET A 143 9.25 5.11 -4.28
C MET A 143 10.78 5.00 -4.25
N ALA A 144 11.38 3.97 -4.84
CA ALA A 144 12.84 3.85 -4.94
C ALA A 144 13.47 4.99 -5.76
N LYS A 145 12.84 5.42 -6.86
CA LYS A 145 13.28 6.59 -7.64
C LYS A 145 13.20 7.88 -6.83
N LEU A 146 12.09 8.10 -6.12
CA LEU A 146 11.90 9.27 -5.26
C LEU A 146 12.91 9.29 -4.11
N SER A 147 13.19 8.15 -3.49
CA SER A 147 14.18 7.99 -2.40
C SER A 147 15.59 8.40 -2.83
N ARG A 148 16.02 8.01 -4.05
CA ARG A 148 17.34 8.41 -4.59
C ARG A 148 17.46 9.93 -4.74
N LYS A 149 16.39 10.59 -5.20
CA LYS A 149 16.36 12.05 -5.34
C LYS A 149 16.30 12.75 -3.99
N LEU A 150 15.54 12.22 -3.03
CA LEU A 150 15.48 12.75 -1.65
C LEU A 150 16.84 12.67 -0.99
N LYS A 151 17.57 11.55 -1.10
CA LYS A 151 18.94 11.41 -0.57
C LYS A 151 19.88 12.49 -1.13
N GLY A 152 19.85 12.75 -2.43
CA GLY A 152 20.65 13.82 -3.06
C GLY A 152 20.32 15.21 -2.51
N THR A 153 19.04 15.50 -2.27
CA THR A 153 18.59 16.77 -1.68
C THR A 153 19.06 16.93 -0.23
N ILE A 154 18.98 15.89 0.59
CA ILE A 154 19.43 15.90 1.99
C ILE A 154 20.95 16.12 2.05
N LEU A 155 21.72 15.39 1.24
CA LEU A 155 23.19 15.55 1.20
C LEU A 155 23.61 16.96 0.78
N ALA A 156 22.91 17.57 -0.19
CA ALA A 156 23.17 18.95 -0.62
C ALA A 156 22.80 20.03 0.42
N LEU A 157 21.98 19.68 1.43
CA LEU A 157 21.62 20.58 2.53
C LEU A 157 22.57 20.47 3.73
N LEU A 158 23.34 19.38 3.82
CA LEU A 158 24.25 19.10 4.95
C LEU A 158 25.71 19.41 4.62
N GLY A 159 26.06 19.64 3.35
CA GLY A 159 27.40 20.00 2.87
C GLY A 159 27.47 21.42 2.35
#